data_f8f4b8f802431f13e4148a126a2de9dc
#
_entry.id   f8f4b8f802431f13e4148a126a2de9dc
#
_cell.length_a   1.000
_cell.length_b   1.000
_cell.length_c   1.000
_cell.angle_alpha   90.00
_cell.angle_beta   90.00
_cell.angle_gamma   90.00
#
_symmetry.space_group_name_H-M   'P 1'
#
loop_
_entity.id
_entity.type
_entity.pdbx_description
1 polymer ?
#
loop_
_entity_poly.entity_id
_entity_poly.type
_entity_poly.pdbx_seq_one_letter_code
_entity_poly.pdbx_strand_id
1 'polypeptide(L)'
;MKNIFYPQMLPLNLDDSSLLRLYKKVISARSKITEFSVLLDRNIISDDLMWLFSLNESIQSTRIEGTQTTFDEVMEADITQKFNLDTLEVKNYIDALKKGEILLKTIPISTRMILEVHKEILKEGRGKNRSPGEYRKIQNWIGSTSRIEDASYIPPSPDKLDEYMSNLEKYINDDLKDDIDPLIKIAVIHAQFESIHPFLDGNGRVGRILIMLYLLDKKIIT
;
A
#
# COMPACT_ATOMS: atom_id res chain seq x y z
N MET A 1 -16.53 -26.31 -0.92
CA MET A 1 -16.23 -24.93 -1.35
C MET A 1 -15.51 -24.21 -0.23
N LYS A 2 -14.45 -23.46 -0.52
CA LYS A 2 -13.88 -22.56 0.48
C LYS A 2 -14.86 -21.43 0.76
N ASN A 3 -14.96 -21.03 2.04
CA ASN A 3 -15.86 -19.96 2.45
C ASN A 3 -15.24 -18.60 2.22
N ILE A 4 -16.07 -17.59 1.97
CA ILE A 4 -15.68 -16.19 2.00
C ILE A 4 -15.14 -15.87 3.41
N PHE A 5 -13.99 -15.24 3.48
CA PHE A 5 -13.41 -14.76 4.73
C PHE A 5 -13.87 -13.33 5.00
N TYR A 6 -14.40 -13.09 6.18
CA TYR A 6 -14.78 -11.78 6.66
C TYR A 6 -13.83 -11.38 7.79
N PRO A 7 -12.89 -10.44 7.55
CA PRO A 7 -11.97 -9.99 8.58
C PRO A 7 -12.72 -9.32 9.73
N GLN A 8 -12.17 -9.39 10.93
CA GLN A 8 -12.71 -8.67 12.07
C GLN A 8 -12.67 -7.16 11.81
N MET A 9 -13.71 -6.44 12.24
CA MET A 9 -13.71 -4.98 12.20
C MET A 9 -12.65 -4.41 13.16
N LEU A 10 -12.05 -3.31 12.75
CA LEU A 10 -11.07 -2.58 13.58
C LEU A 10 -11.77 -1.73 14.66
N PRO A 11 -11.12 -1.50 15.81
CA PRO A 11 -9.80 -2.00 16.20
C PRO A 11 -9.79 -3.49 16.56
N LEU A 12 -8.62 -4.14 16.38
CA LEU A 12 -8.43 -5.51 16.82
C LEU A 12 -8.24 -5.56 18.33
N ASN A 13 -8.85 -6.55 18.99
CA ASN A 13 -8.55 -6.84 20.38
C ASN A 13 -7.31 -7.73 20.47
N LEU A 14 -6.14 -7.12 20.69
CA LEU A 14 -4.87 -7.81 20.82
C LEU A 14 -4.62 -8.15 22.29
N ASP A 15 -4.25 -9.40 22.57
CA ASP A 15 -3.87 -9.80 23.92
C ASP A 15 -2.48 -9.26 24.30
N ASP A 16 -2.24 -9.11 25.63
CA ASP A 16 -1.01 -8.52 26.17
C ASP A 16 0.25 -9.26 25.71
N SER A 17 0.18 -10.58 25.53
CA SER A 17 1.34 -11.38 25.10
C SER A 17 1.70 -11.09 23.64
N SER A 18 0.71 -10.90 22.79
CA SER A 18 0.89 -10.49 21.40
C SER A 18 1.42 -9.07 21.30
N LEU A 19 0.86 -8.13 22.07
CA LEU A 19 1.34 -6.76 22.17
C LEU A 19 2.81 -6.71 22.62
N LEU A 20 3.19 -7.45 23.66
CA LEU A 20 4.58 -7.48 24.14
C LEU A 20 5.56 -7.96 23.06
N ARG A 21 5.17 -8.98 22.27
CA ARG A 21 6.01 -9.47 21.15
C ARG A 21 6.15 -8.41 20.04
N LEU A 22 5.06 -7.69 19.73
CA LEU A 22 5.08 -6.62 18.73
C LEU A 22 5.95 -5.45 19.21
N TYR A 23 5.81 -5.01 20.47
CA TYR A 23 6.61 -3.90 21.02
C TYR A 23 8.12 -4.18 21.00
N LYS A 24 8.57 -5.42 21.19
CA LYS A 24 9.98 -5.77 21.01
C LYS A 24 10.48 -5.46 19.59
N LYS A 25 9.65 -5.72 18.57
CA LYS A 25 9.96 -5.39 17.17
C LYS A 25 9.91 -3.89 16.91
N VAL A 26 8.95 -3.20 17.50
CA VAL A 26 8.80 -1.73 17.40
C VAL A 26 10.03 -1.02 17.95
N ILE A 27 10.55 -1.41 19.11
CA ILE A 27 11.76 -0.81 19.70
C ILE A 27 12.94 -0.91 18.70
N SER A 28 13.16 -2.09 18.12
CA SER A 28 14.21 -2.28 17.13
C SER A 28 14.00 -1.45 15.86
N ALA A 29 12.75 -1.39 15.37
CA ALA A 29 12.42 -0.61 14.18
C ALA A 29 12.60 0.90 14.43
N ARG A 30 12.11 1.43 15.55
CA ARG A 30 12.28 2.85 15.92
C ARG A 30 13.75 3.24 16.05
N SER A 31 14.58 2.38 16.66
CA SER A 31 16.01 2.64 16.76
C SER A 31 16.64 2.82 15.37
N LYS A 32 16.32 1.94 14.42
CA LYS A 32 16.84 2.01 13.05
C LYS A 32 16.29 3.21 12.27
N ILE A 33 15.01 3.53 12.43
CA ILE A 33 14.40 4.72 11.80
C ILE A 33 15.08 5.99 12.32
N THR A 34 15.29 6.09 13.65
CA THR A 34 15.97 7.25 14.24
C THR A 34 17.42 7.36 13.77
N GLU A 35 18.16 6.26 13.75
CA GLU A 35 19.54 6.22 13.23
C GLU A 35 19.58 6.71 11.78
N PHE A 36 18.69 6.22 10.93
CA PHE A 36 18.60 6.61 9.54
C PHE A 36 18.21 8.10 9.38
N SER A 37 17.22 8.59 10.13
CA SER A 37 16.81 9.99 10.11
C SER A 37 17.97 10.91 10.50
N VAL A 38 18.75 10.57 11.54
CA VAL A 38 19.94 11.36 11.92
C VAL A 38 21.01 11.35 10.84
N LEU A 39 21.18 10.24 10.11
CA LEU A 39 22.11 10.18 8.98
C LEU A 39 21.63 11.05 7.82
N LEU A 40 20.33 11.06 7.53
CA LEU A 40 19.73 11.93 6.51
C LEU A 40 19.91 13.41 6.87
N ASP A 41 19.59 13.81 8.10
CA ASP A 41 19.69 15.20 8.57
C ASP A 41 21.14 15.76 8.55
N ARG A 42 22.14 14.88 8.72
CA ARG A 42 23.56 15.26 8.69
C ARG A 42 24.17 15.34 7.29
N ASN A 43 23.49 14.80 6.31
CA ASN A 43 23.95 14.81 4.93
C ASN A 43 23.12 15.80 4.11
N ILE A 44 23.74 16.49 3.16
CA ILE A 44 23.02 17.27 2.17
C ILE A 44 22.40 16.25 1.21
N ILE A 45 21.14 15.94 1.44
CA ILE A 45 20.39 15.03 0.59
C ILE A 45 19.76 15.88 -0.50
N SER A 46 20.18 15.63 -1.73
CA SER A 46 19.56 16.25 -2.90
C SER A 46 18.20 15.60 -3.21
N ASP A 47 17.32 16.38 -3.87
CA ASP A 47 16.06 15.86 -4.41
C ASP A 47 16.29 14.65 -5.34
N ASP A 48 17.43 14.62 -6.03
CA ASP A 48 17.85 13.49 -6.87
C ASP A 48 18.03 12.19 -6.08
N LEU A 49 18.61 12.27 -4.87
CA LEU A 49 18.80 11.09 -4.03
C LEU A 49 17.44 10.56 -3.50
N MET A 50 16.55 11.46 -3.11
CA MET A 50 15.19 11.09 -2.70
C MET A 50 14.41 10.46 -3.85
N TRP A 51 14.57 11.00 -5.06
CA TRP A 51 14.00 10.40 -6.26
C TRP A 51 14.55 8.97 -6.51
N LEU A 52 15.86 8.75 -6.33
CA LEU A 52 16.46 7.42 -6.47
C LEU A 52 15.89 6.40 -5.47
N PHE A 53 15.64 6.80 -4.21
CA PHE A 53 14.99 5.94 -3.23
C PHE A 53 13.56 5.61 -3.64
N SER A 54 12.78 6.59 -4.09
CA SER A 54 11.42 6.38 -4.58
C SER A 54 11.37 5.46 -5.80
N LEU A 55 12.34 5.61 -6.71
CA LEU A 55 12.49 4.75 -7.87
C LEU A 55 12.80 3.30 -7.46
N ASN A 56 13.77 3.11 -6.55
CA ASN A 56 14.12 1.78 -6.06
C ASN A 56 12.93 1.11 -5.35
N GLU A 57 12.21 1.83 -4.47
CA GLU A 57 10.98 1.34 -3.84
C GLU A 57 9.96 0.89 -4.89
N SER A 58 9.75 1.71 -5.92
CA SER A 58 8.79 1.43 -6.98
C SER A 58 9.14 0.17 -7.77
N ILE A 59 10.43 -0.05 -8.07
CA ILE A 59 10.93 -1.25 -8.74
C ILE A 59 10.73 -2.48 -7.84
N GLN A 60 11.08 -2.40 -6.56
CA GLN A 60 10.92 -3.52 -5.64
C GLN A 60 9.44 -3.85 -5.40
N SER A 61 8.60 -2.83 -5.25
CA SER A 61 7.17 -3.01 -5.04
C SER A 61 6.49 -3.66 -6.24
N THR A 62 6.77 -3.20 -7.46
CA THR A 62 6.20 -3.80 -8.68
C THR A 62 6.76 -5.19 -8.96
N ARG A 63 8.01 -5.46 -8.58
CA ARG A 63 8.63 -6.79 -8.71
C ARG A 63 7.89 -7.86 -7.89
N ILE A 64 7.34 -7.52 -6.73
CA ILE A 64 6.51 -8.43 -5.92
C ILE A 64 5.28 -8.91 -6.72
N GLU A 65 4.77 -8.06 -7.61
CA GLU A 65 3.62 -8.37 -8.49
C GLU A 65 4.04 -9.04 -9.82
N GLY A 66 5.33 -9.37 -9.98
CA GLY A 66 5.85 -10.09 -11.14
C GLY A 66 6.42 -9.21 -12.24
N THR A 67 6.51 -7.89 -12.06
CA THR A 67 7.19 -6.98 -12.99
C THR A 67 8.69 -7.31 -13.05
N GLN A 68 9.24 -7.46 -14.23
CA GLN A 68 10.65 -7.78 -14.43
C GLN A 68 11.32 -6.61 -15.14
N THR A 69 11.87 -5.68 -14.38
CA THR A 69 12.65 -4.56 -14.92
C THR A 69 13.80 -4.23 -13.98
N THR A 70 14.82 -3.60 -14.53
CA THR A 70 16.00 -3.13 -13.83
C THR A 70 15.94 -1.62 -13.64
N PHE A 71 16.78 -1.11 -12.76
CA PHE A 71 16.97 0.32 -12.56
C PHE A 71 17.37 1.01 -13.87
N ASP A 72 18.34 0.45 -14.59
CA ASP A 72 18.86 1.03 -15.85
C ASP A 72 17.78 1.10 -16.93
N GLU A 73 16.94 0.07 -17.05
CA GLU A 73 15.82 0.06 -18.01
C GLU A 73 14.79 1.13 -17.72
N VAL A 74 14.47 1.37 -16.43
CA VAL A 74 13.54 2.44 -16.06
C VAL A 74 14.14 3.81 -16.33
N MET A 75 15.43 4.00 -16.02
CA MET A 75 16.15 5.24 -16.32
C MET A 75 16.21 5.51 -17.83
N GLU A 76 16.54 4.51 -18.63
CA GLU A 76 16.56 4.63 -20.09
C GLU A 76 15.17 4.96 -20.65
N ALA A 77 14.14 4.29 -20.13
CA ALA A 77 12.75 4.56 -20.53
C ALA A 77 12.32 5.99 -20.18
N ASP A 78 12.71 6.50 -19.04
CA ASP A 78 12.41 7.89 -18.62
C ASP A 78 13.14 8.92 -19.50
N ILE A 79 14.41 8.71 -19.79
CA ILE A 79 15.21 9.59 -20.68
C ILE A 79 14.68 9.56 -22.10
N THR A 80 14.39 8.37 -22.64
CA THR A 80 14.00 8.21 -24.06
C THR A 80 12.49 8.40 -24.27
N GLN A 81 11.70 8.49 -23.19
CA GLN A 81 10.23 8.50 -23.19
C GLN A 81 9.62 7.27 -23.93
N LYS A 82 10.35 6.14 -23.91
CA LYS A 82 9.91 4.87 -24.51
C LYS A 82 9.74 3.82 -23.43
N PHE A 83 8.50 3.59 -23.05
CA PHE A 83 8.15 2.65 -21.99
C PHE A 83 7.66 1.32 -22.58
N ASN A 84 8.19 0.21 -22.06
CA ASN A 84 7.54 -1.11 -22.20
C ASN A 84 6.54 -1.31 -21.07
N LEU A 85 5.85 -2.46 -21.05
CA LEU A 85 4.82 -2.71 -20.01
C LEU A 85 5.38 -2.71 -18.59
N ASP A 86 6.57 -3.23 -18.38
CA ASP A 86 7.18 -3.35 -17.05
C ASP A 86 7.69 -2.00 -16.56
N THR A 87 8.38 -1.23 -17.38
CA THR A 87 8.84 0.13 -17.03
C THR A 87 7.67 1.09 -16.85
N LEU A 88 6.57 0.88 -17.59
CA LEU A 88 5.34 1.67 -17.42
C LEU A 88 4.65 1.41 -16.07
N GLU A 89 4.64 0.17 -15.60
CA GLU A 89 4.10 -0.15 -14.26
C GLU A 89 4.90 0.50 -13.14
N VAL A 90 6.23 0.54 -13.27
CA VAL A 90 7.09 1.27 -12.31
C VAL A 90 6.80 2.76 -12.35
N LYS A 91 6.69 3.35 -13.54
CA LYS A 91 6.31 4.76 -13.71
C LYS A 91 4.96 5.08 -13.07
N ASN A 92 3.94 4.26 -13.33
CA ASN A 92 2.62 4.44 -12.73
C ASN A 92 2.67 4.38 -11.19
N TYR A 93 3.50 3.51 -10.62
CA TYR A 93 3.67 3.42 -9.18
C TYR A 93 4.31 4.69 -8.60
N ILE A 94 5.36 5.22 -9.24
CA ILE A 94 5.99 6.50 -8.85
C ILE A 94 4.97 7.64 -8.90
N ASP A 95 4.21 7.73 -10.00
CA ASP A 95 3.21 8.77 -10.18
C ASP A 95 2.08 8.65 -9.14
N ALA A 96 1.68 7.42 -8.79
CA ALA A 96 0.68 7.15 -7.75
C ALA A 96 1.17 7.54 -6.35
N LEU A 97 2.43 7.24 -6.02
CA LEU A 97 3.05 7.66 -4.76
C LEU A 97 3.09 9.20 -4.66
N LYS A 98 3.60 9.88 -5.67
CA LYS A 98 3.60 11.35 -5.76
C LYS A 98 2.20 11.95 -5.66
N LYS A 99 1.22 11.33 -6.30
CA LYS A 99 -0.19 11.75 -6.21
C LYS A 99 -0.70 11.65 -4.77
N GLY A 100 -0.41 10.53 -4.09
CA GLY A 100 -0.75 10.33 -2.68
C GLY A 100 -0.12 11.37 -1.77
N GLU A 101 1.17 11.67 -1.93
CA GLU A 101 1.89 12.70 -1.17
C GLU A 101 1.30 14.11 -1.36
N ILE A 102 0.93 14.45 -2.60
CA ILE A 102 0.28 15.73 -2.90
C ILE A 102 -1.09 15.82 -2.22
N LEU A 103 -1.89 14.77 -2.31
CA LEU A 103 -3.21 14.73 -1.69
C LEU A 103 -3.11 14.79 -0.16
N LEU A 104 -2.12 14.14 0.45
CA LEU A 104 -1.90 14.14 1.90
C LEU A 104 -1.68 15.54 2.48
N LYS A 105 -1.23 16.49 1.68
CA LYS A 105 -1.10 17.91 2.10
C LYS A 105 -2.44 18.62 2.30
N THR A 106 -3.53 18.08 1.75
CA THR A 106 -4.83 18.77 1.67
C THR A 106 -6.00 17.97 2.26
N ILE A 107 -5.89 16.65 2.27
CA ILE A 107 -6.93 15.75 2.80
C ILE A 107 -6.29 14.62 3.62
N PRO A 108 -6.98 14.10 4.64
CA PRO A 108 -6.51 12.94 5.37
C PRO A 108 -6.48 11.70 4.46
N ILE A 109 -5.80 10.64 4.92
CA ILE A 109 -5.87 9.35 4.26
C ILE A 109 -7.31 8.85 4.31
N SER A 110 -7.92 8.75 3.13
CA SER A 110 -9.36 8.47 2.99
C SER A 110 -9.60 7.52 1.83
N THR A 111 -10.79 6.94 1.81
CA THR A 111 -11.28 6.15 0.67
C THR A 111 -11.08 6.89 -0.64
N ARG A 112 -11.41 8.21 -0.68
CA ARG A 112 -11.19 9.04 -1.87
C ARG A 112 -9.72 9.05 -2.31
N MET A 113 -8.78 9.22 -1.37
CA MET A 113 -7.35 9.20 -1.67
C MET A 113 -6.92 7.83 -2.20
N ILE A 114 -7.38 6.75 -1.56
CA ILE A 114 -7.07 5.37 -1.97
C ILE A 114 -7.55 5.09 -3.40
N LEU A 115 -8.75 5.55 -3.76
CA LEU A 115 -9.28 5.40 -5.12
C LEU A 115 -8.48 6.20 -6.16
N GLU A 116 -8.05 7.43 -5.83
CA GLU A 116 -7.19 8.23 -6.71
C GLU A 116 -5.80 7.60 -6.91
N VAL A 117 -5.19 7.09 -5.84
CA VAL A 117 -3.91 6.34 -5.92
C VAL A 117 -4.07 5.08 -6.77
N HIS A 118 -5.13 4.31 -6.55
CA HIS A 118 -5.42 3.11 -7.36
C HIS A 118 -5.62 3.45 -8.84
N LYS A 119 -6.36 4.53 -9.13
CA LYS A 119 -6.57 5.00 -10.49
C LYS A 119 -5.25 5.31 -11.20
N GLU A 120 -4.31 5.93 -10.49
CA GLU A 120 -3.01 6.28 -11.03
C GLU A 120 -2.14 5.04 -11.29
N ILE A 121 -2.17 4.03 -10.39
CA ILE A 121 -1.46 2.75 -10.56
C ILE A 121 -1.89 2.02 -11.85
N LEU A 122 -3.17 2.07 -12.18
CA LEU A 122 -3.74 1.31 -13.31
C LEU A 122 -4.08 2.19 -14.51
N LYS A 123 -3.60 3.44 -14.58
CA LYS A 123 -3.97 4.37 -15.66
C LYS A 123 -3.60 3.86 -17.04
N GLU A 124 -2.47 3.16 -17.13
CA GLU A 124 -1.94 2.60 -18.37
C GLU A 124 -1.32 1.22 -18.13
N GLY A 125 -1.05 0.46 -19.21
CA GLY A 125 -0.40 -0.84 -19.14
C GLY A 125 -1.31 -1.98 -18.74
N ARG A 126 -0.75 -2.97 -18.03
CA ARG A 126 -1.50 -4.10 -17.49
C ARG A 126 -2.46 -3.59 -16.41
N GLY A 127 -3.68 -4.09 -16.41
CA GLY A 127 -4.69 -3.69 -15.42
C GLY A 127 -5.54 -2.46 -15.79
N LYS A 128 -5.26 -1.71 -16.87
CA LYS A 128 -6.05 -0.54 -17.26
C LYS A 128 -7.55 -0.83 -17.46
N ASN A 129 -7.92 -2.06 -17.76
CA ASN A 129 -9.30 -2.52 -17.91
C ASN A 129 -9.87 -3.16 -16.64
N ARG A 130 -9.20 -3.03 -15.50
CA ARG A 130 -9.58 -3.59 -14.19
C ARG A 130 -10.23 -2.55 -13.27
N SER A 131 -11.06 -1.67 -13.86
CA SER A 131 -11.81 -0.61 -13.14
C SER A 131 -10.90 0.30 -12.29
N PRO A 132 -9.94 1.07 -12.91
CA PRO A 132 -9.08 1.98 -12.17
C PRO A 132 -9.88 3.00 -11.35
N GLY A 133 -9.61 3.09 -10.06
CA GLY A 133 -10.28 4.02 -9.15
C GLY A 133 -11.67 3.58 -8.68
N GLU A 134 -12.07 2.33 -8.91
CA GLU A 134 -13.35 1.79 -8.45
C GLU A 134 -13.16 0.50 -7.66
N TYR A 135 -13.97 0.29 -6.64
CA TYR A 135 -14.06 -1.01 -5.99
C TYR A 135 -14.63 -2.06 -6.95
N ARG A 136 -14.21 -3.30 -6.77
CA ARG A 136 -14.74 -4.44 -7.52
C ARG A 136 -16.24 -4.63 -7.27
N LYS A 137 -16.95 -4.96 -8.32
CA LYS A 137 -18.39 -5.24 -8.30
C LYS A 137 -18.68 -6.74 -8.39
N ILE A 138 -17.62 -7.55 -8.58
CA ILE A 138 -17.68 -9.01 -8.66
C ILE A 138 -16.76 -9.63 -7.61
N GLN A 139 -17.05 -10.87 -7.24
CA GLN A 139 -16.19 -11.64 -6.34
C GLN A 139 -14.87 -11.93 -7.04
N ASN A 140 -13.77 -11.68 -6.32
CA ASN A 140 -12.42 -12.10 -6.68
C ASN A 140 -11.89 -13.10 -5.65
N TRP A 141 -10.75 -13.68 -5.93
CA TRP A 141 -10.05 -14.60 -5.04
C TRP A 141 -8.57 -14.59 -5.30
N ILE A 142 -7.79 -15.06 -4.34
CA ILE A 142 -6.36 -15.28 -4.46
C ILE A 142 -6.11 -16.76 -4.54
N GLY A 143 -5.36 -17.20 -5.55
CA GLY A 143 -5.07 -18.62 -5.77
C GLY A 143 -4.17 -18.83 -7.00
N SER A 144 -3.74 -20.06 -7.19
CA SER A 144 -2.84 -20.46 -8.27
C SER A 144 -3.53 -20.64 -9.63
N THR A 145 -4.87 -20.69 -9.65
CA THR A 145 -5.66 -20.89 -10.86
C THR A 145 -6.78 -19.86 -10.98
N SER A 146 -7.38 -19.79 -12.18
CA SER A 146 -8.56 -18.95 -12.44
C SER A 146 -9.87 -19.51 -11.88
N ARG A 147 -9.82 -20.61 -11.13
CA ARG A 147 -11.01 -21.27 -10.56
C ARG A 147 -11.14 -20.93 -9.08
N ILE A 148 -12.30 -20.46 -8.66
CA ILE A 148 -12.58 -20.11 -7.27
C ILE A 148 -12.50 -21.32 -6.32
N GLU A 149 -12.74 -22.53 -6.82
CA GLU A 149 -12.62 -23.76 -6.06
C GLU A 149 -11.20 -24.03 -5.58
N ASP A 150 -10.20 -23.54 -6.34
CA ASP A 150 -8.78 -23.68 -6.04
C ASP A 150 -8.23 -22.48 -5.25
N ALA A 151 -9.09 -21.51 -4.89
CA ALA A 151 -8.68 -20.32 -4.17
C ALA A 151 -7.94 -20.66 -2.87
N SER A 152 -6.84 -19.98 -2.58
CA SER A 152 -6.21 -20.00 -1.26
C SER A 152 -6.91 -19.05 -0.29
N TYR A 153 -7.47 -17.97 -0.81
CA TYR A 153 -8.17 -16.94 -0.04
C TYR A 153 -9.32 -16.35 -0.87
N ILE A 154 -10.49 -16.17 -0.24
CA ILE A 154 -11.66 -15.51 -0.83
C ILE A 154 -12.02 -14.32 0.07
N PRO A 155 -11.75 -13.08 -0.36
CA PRO A 155 -12.03 -11.88 0.42
C PRO A 155 -13.55 -11.61 0.55
N PRO A 156 -13.95 -10.62 1.38
CA PRO A 156 -15.35 -10.24 1.57
C PRO A 156 -16.10 -10.05 0.26
N SER A 157 -17.42 -10.28 0.28
CA SER A 157 -18.27 -10.04 -0.88
C SER A 157 -18.32 -8.55 -1.25
N PRO A 158 -18.55 -8.21 -2.53
CA PRO A 158 -18.54 -6.81 -2.99
C PRO A 158 -19.50 -5.89 -2.26
N ASP A 159 -20.66 -6.37 -1.83
CA ASP A 159 -21.66 -5.63 -1.05
C ASP A 159 -21.18 -5.20 0.34
N LYS A 160 -20.08 -5.79 0.83
CA LYS A 160 -19.48 -5.46 2.12
C LYS A 160 -18.31 -4.49 2.05
N LEU A 161 -17.83 -4.17 0.86
CA LEU A 161 -16.61 -3.36 0.70
C LEU A 161 -16.73 -1.96 1.32
N ASP A 162 -17.86 -1.28 1.12
CA ASP A 162 -18.08 0.06 1.67
C ASP A 162 -18.03 0.05 3.20
N GLU A 163 -18.60 -0.98 3.84
CA GLU A 163 -18.59 -1.13 5.28
C GLU A 163 -17.16 -1.32 5.81
N TYR A 164 -16.40 -2.25 5.20
CA TYR A 164 -15.02 -2.53 5.60
C TYR A 164 -14.07 -1.37 5.34
N MET A 165 -14.20 -0.72 4.18
CA MET A 165 -13.34 0.42 3.83
C MET A 165 -13.64 1.66 4.67
N SER A 166 -14.92 1.90 5.01
CA SER A 166 -15.30 2.95 5.95
C SER A 166 -14.76 2.70 7.35
N ASN A 167 -14.79 1.45 7.83
CA ASN A 167 -14.19 1.08 9.11
C ASN A 167 -12.66 1.29 9.10
N LEU A 168 -12.00 0.87 8.03
CA LEU A 168 -10.55 1.05 7.84
C LEU A 168 -10.17 2.54 7.82
N GLU A 169 -10.91 3.39 7.11
CA GLU A 169 -10.69 4.83 7.05
C GLU A 169 -10.80 5.48 8.43
N LYS A 170 -11.86 5.16 9.20
CA LYS A 170 -12.01 5.63 10.58
C LYS A 170 -10.86 5.20 11.47
N TYR A 171 -10.39 3.97 11.31
CA TYR A 171 -9.26 3.46 12.08
C TYR A 171 -7.95 4.18 11.72
N ILE A 172 -7.68 4.43 10.45
CA ILE A 172 -6.50 5.17 9.99
C ILE A 172 -6.44 6.57 10.60
N ASN A 173 -7.59 7.26 10.68
CA ASN A 173 -7.70 8.64 11.13
C ASN A 173 -7.94 8.80 12.65
N ASP A 174 -7.74 7.73 13.43
CA ASP A 174 -7.88 7.73 14.89
C ASP A 174 -9.30 7.99 15.40
N ASP A 175 -10.33 7.91 14.53
CA ASP A 175 -11.75 8.01 14.91
C ASP A 175 -12.18 6.82 15.78
N LEU A 176 -11.49 5.70 15.62
CA LEU A 176 -11.62 4.52 16.47
C LEU A 176 -10.40 4.47 17.40
N LYS A 177 -10.61 4.79 18.67
CA LYS A 177 -9.53 4.85 19.66
C LYS A 177 -8.83 3.50 19.78
N ASP A 178 -7.52 3.55 19.59
CA ASP A 178 -6.62 2.42 19.70
C ASP A 178 -5.27 2.96 20.20
N ASP A 179 -4.93 2.60 21.43
CA ASP A 179 -3.72 3.13 22.12
C ASP A 179 -2.50 2.24 21.83
N ILE A 180 -2.26 1.96 20.55
CA ILE A 180 -1.11 1.20 20.09
C ILE A 180 -0.11 2.08 19.31
N ASP A 181 1.15 1.62 19.30
CA ASP A 181 2.21 2.31 18.56
C ASP A 181 1.87 2.40 17.06
N PRO A 182 2.08 3.56 16.40
CA PRO A 182 1.81 3.72 14.97
C PRO A 182 2.48 2.70 14.06
N LEU A 183 3.63 2.11 14.45
CA LEU A 183 4.27 1.04 13.67
C LEU A 183 3.50 -0.29 13.76
N ILE A 184 2.82 -0.55 14.88
CA ILE A 184 1.89 -1.68 14.98
C ILE A 184 0.63 -1.36 14.18
N LYS A 185 0.12 -0.14 14.34
CA LYS A 185 -1.10 0.31 13.67
C LYS A 185 -1.01 0.20 12.15
N ILE A 186 0.10 0.64 11.56
CA ILE A 186 0.28 0.50 10.10
C ILE A 186 0.34 -0.96 9.64
N ALA A 187 0.92 -1.86 10.43
CA ALA A 187 0.91 -3.28 10.12
C ALA A 187 -0.52 -3.86 10.13
N VAL A 188 -1.36 -3.43 11.09
CA VAL A 188 -2.79 -3.80 11.15
C VAL A 188 -3.55 -3.22 9.97
N ILE A 189 -3.35 -1.94 9.64
CA ILE A 189 -3.97 -1.26 8.50
C ILE A 189 -3.64 -2.00 7.19
N HIS A 190 -2.38 -2.32 6.97
CA HIS A 190 -1.95 -3.04 5.75
C HIS A 190 -2.56 -4.43 5.68
N ALA A 191 -2.49 -5.21 6.76
CA ALA A 191 -3.08 -6.54 6.81
C ALA A 191 -4.60 -6.51 6.59
N GLN A 192 -5.30 -5.53 7.16
CA GLN A 192 -6.73 -5.35 6.97
C GLN A 192 -7.07 -4.98 5.53
N PHE A 193 -6.33 -4.04 4.94
CA PHE A 193 -6.52 -3.65 3.54
C PHE A 193 -6.32 -4.84 2.59
N GLU A 194 -5.24 -5.60 2.76
CA GLU A 194 -4.98 -6.81 1.96
C GLU A 194 -6.06 -7.88 2.18
N SER A 195 -6.60 -7.99 3.40
CA SER A 195 -7.69 -8.92 3.71
C SER A 195 -9.02 -8.51 3.06
N ILE A 196 -9.32 -7.22 3.00
CA ILE A 196 -10.51 -6.69 2.31
C ILE A 196 -10.40 -6.89 0.80
N HIS A 197 -9.19 -6.67 0.25
CA HIS A 197 -8.87 -6.83 -1.17
C HIS A 197 -9.88 -6.13 -2.10
N PRO A 198 -10.01 -4.79 -1.98
CA PRO A 198 -11.17 -4.08 -2.52
C PRO A 198 -11.17 -3.93 -4.05
N PHE A 199 -10.07 -4.20 -4.73
CA PHE A 199 -9.91 -3.99 -6.16
C PHE A 199 -9.79 -5.30 -6.94
N LEU A 200 -10.04 -5.24 -8.27
CA LEU A 200 -9.84 -6.37 -9.17
C LEU A 200 -8.34 -6.64 -9.46
N ASP A 201 -7.50 -5.60 -9.34
CA ASP A 201 -6.05 -5.64 -9.53
C ASP A 201 -5.42 -4.48 -8.75
N GLY A 202 -4.11 -4.52 -8.49
CA GLY A 202 -3.38 -3.41 -7.87
C GLY A 202 -3.49 -3.31 -6.35
N ASN A 203 -4.15 -4.24 -5.65
CA ASN A 203 -4.30 -4.17 -4.20
C ASN A 203 -2.94 -4.11 -3.49
N GLY A 204 -2.02 -5.01 -3.77
CA GLY A 204 -0.69 -5.03 -3.15
C GLY A 204 0.09 -3.73 -3.36
N ARG A 205 0.03 -3.16 -4.56
CA ARG A 205 0.69 -1.87 -4.88
C ARG A 205 0.08 -0.72 -4.08
N VAL A 206 -1.25 -0.62 -4.02
CA VAL A 206 -1.96 0.37 -3.19
C VAL A 206 -1.65 0.18 -1.72
N GLY A 207 -1.69 -1.06 -1.22
CA GLY A 207 -1.40 -1.37 0.18
C GLY A 207 0.01 -0.94 0.60
N ARG A 208 1.02 -1.11 -0.27
CA ARG A 208 2.39 -0.65 0.01
C ARG A 208 2.52 0.87 -0.05
N ILE A 209 1.87 1.55 -1.00
CA ILE A 209 1.79 3.03 -1.00
C ILE A 209 1.08 3.52 0.28
N LEU A 210 0.04 2.86 0.74
CA LEU A 210 -0.66 3.23 1.97
C LEU A 210 0.26 3.16 3.20
N ILE A 211 1.21 2.21 3.26
CA ILE A 211 2.23 2.18 4.31
C ILE A 211 3.05 3.47 4.29
N MET A 212 3.57 3.86 3.13
CA MET A 212 4.38 5.06 2.98
C MET A 212 3.61 6.33 3.37
N LEU A 213 2.39 6.49 2.86
CA LEU A 213 1.56 7.64 3.15
C LEU A 213 1.20 7.74 4.64
N TYR A 214 0.92 6.62 5.31
CA TYR A 214 0.66 6.62 6.75
C TYR A 214 1.89 7.01 7.57
N LEU A 215 3.07 6.50 7.22
CA LEU A 215 4.30 6.84 7.92
C LEU A 215 4.67 8.32 7.75
N LEU A 216 4.40 8.91 6.57
CA LEU A 216 4.55 10.35 6.30
C LEU A 216 3.53 11.17 7.11
N ASP A 217 2.25 10.78 7.12
CA ASP A 217 1.18 11.45 7.88
C ASP A 217 1.51 11.51 9.38
N LYS A 218 2.00 10.41 9.93
CA LYS A 218 2.39 10.30 11.35
C LYS A 218 3.80 10.86 11.63
N LYS A 219 4.48 11.44 10.64
CA LYS A 219 5.84 12.01 10.75
C LYS A 219 6.86 11.03 11.33
N ILE A 220 6.71 9.75 11.00
CA ILE A 220 7.64 8.69 11.39
C ILE A 220 8.82 8.66 10.43
N ILE A 221 8.57 9.01 9.18
CA ILE A 221 9.55 9.27 8.12
C ILE A 221 9.33 10.67 7.57
N THR A 222 10.35 11.24 6.95
CA THR A 222 10.36 12.59 6.32
C THR A 222 10.51 12.46 4.82
#